data_f7a4f9b97cabcfd8ca2157deff002b50
#
_entry.id   f7a4f9b97cabcfd8ca2157deff002b50
#
_cell.length_a   1.000
_cell.length_b   1.000
_cell.length_c   1.000
_cell.angle_alpha   90.00
_cell.angle_beta   90.00
_cell.angle_gamma   90.00
#
_symmetry.space_group_name_H-M   'P 1'
#
loop_
_entity.id
_entity.type
_entity.pdbx_description
1 polymer ?
#
loop_
_entity_poly.entity_id
_entity_poly.type
_entity_poly.pdbx_seq_one_letter_code
_entity_poly.pdbx_strand_id
1 'polypeptide(L)'
;MAHYDAIFKNGTIVNQDGVHAADLGVRDGRIAALGSLDGDSAGTVTDCGGLHILPGVIDTQVHFREPGLEHKEDLASGSLSAVMGGVTAVFEMPNTNPLTTTREAFADKIARATGRMHCDFAFFIGGTHDNVADLPELERLPGCAGVKVFMGSSTGSLLVADDDGVGAILRAISRRAAFHSEDEFRLEERKPLRVPGDPRSHPVWRDPEAAMRSTRRLVALAHKYGKRIHVLHISTAEEMVFLADHKDVATVEVTPHHLTLDETAYVRLGTYAQMNPPVRDAAHRDGIWAGVWNGVVDVLGSDHAPHTREEKNKPYPNSPSGMTGVQTLVPIMLDHVNAGKLSLERFVDLASAGPARIFNIARKGRIAVGYNADLTIVDMQRRQTITDEWVASKAGWTPYNGVSVQGWPIGTILRGNAVMWDGQLTGAAAGRPVEFLETLVPTS
;
A
#
# COMPACT_ATOMS: atom_id res chain seq x y z
N MET A 1 -28.49 -12.10 -27.05
CA MET A 1 -27.04 -12.29 -26.80
C MET A 1 -26.40 -10.94 -26.74
N ALA A 2 -25.75 -10.64 -25.62
CA ALA A 2 -24.97 -9.42 -25.48
C ALA A 2 -23.55 -9.63 -26.01
N HIS A 3 -22.88 -8.54 -26.38
CA HIS A 3 -21.46 -8.56 -26.74
C HIS A 3 -20.65 -7.74 -25.75
N TYR A 4 -19.53 -8.31 -25.27
CA TYR A 4 -18.62 -7.71 -24.31
C TYR A 4 -17.22 -7.56 -24.92
N ASP A 5 -16.40 -6.69 -24.32
CA ASP A 5 -14.98 -6.59 -24.68
C ASP A 5 -14.22 -7.80 -24.13
N ALA A 6 -14.54 -8.19 -22.88
CA ALA A 6 -14.00 -9.38 -22.24
C ALA A 6 -15.05 -10.08 -21.36
N ILE A 7 -14.94 -11.41 -21.27
CA ILE A 7 -15.69 -12.22 -20.29
C ILE A 7 -14.69 -13.06 -19.48
N PHE A 8 -14.82 -13.03 -18.16
CA PHE A 8 -14.14 -13.93 -17.22
C PHE A 8 -15.18 -14.97 -16.76
N LYS A 9 -14.96 -16.24 -17.10
CA LYS A 9 -15.93 -17.33 -16.87
C LYS A 9 -15.51 -18.27 -15.76
N ASN A 10 -16.50 -18.92 -15.14
CA ASN A 10 -16.33 -20.03 -14.20
C ASN A 10 -15.54 -19.66 -12.92
N GLY A 11 -15.30 -18.39 -12.66
CA GLY A 11 -14.53 -17.93 -11.49
C GLY A 11 -15.35 -17.84 -10.22
N THR A 12 -14.67 -17.85 -9.08
CA THR A 12 -15.26 -17.54 -7.78
C THR A 12 -15.00 -16.06 -7.47
N ILE A 13 -16.05 -15.24 -7.55
CA ILE A 13 -15.97 -13.81 -7.21
C ILE A 13 -15.97 -13.64 -5.71
N VAL A 14 -15.04 -12.84 -5.20
CA VAL A 14 -14.91 -12.52 -3.77
C VAL A 14 -14.97 -11.01 -3.59
N ASN A 15 -15.99 -10.53 -2.90
CA ASN A 15 -16.05 -9.19 -2.34
C ASN A 15 -15.86 -9.24 -0.81
N GLN A 16 -15.69 -8.10 -0.17
CA GLN A 16 -15.57 -8.01 1.29
C GLN A 16 -16.82 -8.49 2.05
N ASP A 17 -17.95 -8.60 1.38
CA ASP A 17 -19.25 -8.96 1.96
C ASP A 17 -19.83 -10.28 1.42
N GLY A 18 -19.05 -11.05 0.67
CA GLY A 18 -19.46 -12.37 0.24
C GLY A 18 -18.68 -12.97 -0.92
N VAL A 19 -18.90 -14.27 -1.08
CA VAL A 19 -18.27 -15.13 -2.09
C VAL A 19 -19.37 -15.82 -2.91
N HIS A 20 -19.26 -15.77 -4.23
CA HIS A 20 -20.20 -16.45 -5.12
C HIS A 20 -19.57 -16.81 -6.47
N ALA A 21 -20.02 -17.91 -7.08
CA ALA A 21 -19.63 -18.27 -8.44
C ALA A 21 -20.45 -17.44 -9.45
N ALA A 22 -19.77 -16.77 -10.38
CA ALA A 22 -20.41 -16.04 -11.46
C ALA A 22 -19.42 -15.75 -12.59
N ASP A 23 -19.93 -15.58 -13.80
CA ASP A 23 -19.20 -14.96 -14.88
C ASP A 23 -19.23 -13.42 -14.73
N LEU A 24 -18.22 -12.75 -15.29
CA LEU A 24 -18.08 -11.31 -15.27
C LEU A 24 -17.88 -10.80 -16.70
N GLY A 25 -18.81 -9.96 -17.17
CA GLY A 25 -18.74 -9.32 -18.48
C GLY A 25 -18.26 -7.88 -18.38
N VAL A 26 -17.31 -7.51 -19.25
CA VAL A 26 -16.71 -6.18 -19.31
C VAL A 26 -17.09 -5.47 -20.59
N ARG A 27 -17.42 -4.18 -20.48
CA ARG A 27 -17.64 -3.28 -21.61
C ARG A 27 -17.09 -1.90 -21.26
N ASP A 28 -16.34 -1.30 -22.20
CA ASP A 28 -15.74 0.03 -22.03
C ASP A 28 -14.89 0.13 -20.75
N GLY A 29 -14.17 -0.95 -20.42
CA GLY A 29 -13.32 -1.04 -19.23
C GLY A 29 -14.06 -1.17 -17.90
N ARG A 30 -15.39 -1.33 -17.90
CA ARG A 30 -16.22 -1.46 -16.70
C ARG A 30 -16.92 -2.80 -16.65
N ILE A 31 -17.24 -3.23 -15.45
CA ILE A 31 -18.09 -4.39 -15.22
C ILE A 31 -19.51 -4.05 -15.69
N ALA A 32 -19.96 -4.73 -16.73
CA ALA A 32 -21.26 -4.52 -17.36
C ALA A 32 -22.28 -5.55 -16.92
N ALA A 33 -21.84 -6.78 -16.56
CA ALA A 33 -22.73 -7.85 -16.12
C ALA A 33 -22.02 -8.79 -15.13
N LEU A 34 -22.81 -9.40 -14.27
CA LEU A 34 -22.43 -10.47 -13.34
C LEU A 34 -23.54 -11.54 -13.37
N GLY A 35 -23.16 -12.83 -13.40
CA GLY A 35 -24.10 -13.96 -13.44
C GLY A 35 -23.72 -14.95 -14.51
N SER A 36 -24.66 -15.79 -14.99
CA SER A 36 -24.41 -16.66 -16.14
C SER A 36 -24.39 -15.83 -17.43
N LEU A 37 -23.30 -15.94 -18.19
CA LEU A 37 -23.13 -15.29 -19.49
C LEU A 37 -23.06 -16.35 -20.61
N ASP A 38 -23.74 -17.50 -20.42
CA ASP A 38 -23.83 -18.55 -21.43
C ASP A 38 -24.55 -18.07 -22.68
N GLY A 39 -23.91 -18.29 -23.84
CA GLY A 39 -24.42 -17.82 -25.11
C GLY A 39 -24.08 -16.37 -25.46
N ASP A 40 -23.52 -15.57 -24.57
CA ASP A 40 -23.03 -14.24 -24.88
C ASP A 40 -21.65 -14.33 -25.57
N SER A 41 -21.31 -13.29 -26.34
CA SER A 41 -20.04 -13.20 -27.07
C SER A 41 -19.13 -12.13 -26.48
N ALA A 42 -17.82 -12.31 -26.67
CA ALA A 42 -16.84 -11.31 -26.28
C ALA A 42 -15.64 -11.30 -27.24
N GLY A 43 -14.91 -10.17 -27.21
CA GLY A 43 -13.62 -10.06 -27.88
C GLY A 43 -12.58 -11.03 -27.31
N THR A 44 -12.59 -11.18 -25.97
CA THR A 44 -11.77 -12.15 -25.24
C THR A 44 -12.62 -12.92 -24.23
N VAL A 45 -12.31 -14.22 -24.05
CA VAL A 45 -12.92 -15.06 -23.01
C VAL A 45 -11.79 -15.71 -22.22
N THR A 46 -11.78 -15.47 -20.91
CA THR A 46 -10.80 -16.06 -19.98
C THR A 46 -11.52 -17.05 -19.08
N ASP A 47 -11.08 -18.31 -19.09
CA ASP A 47 -11.57 -19.31 -18.14
C ASP A 47 -10.86 -19.16 -16.81
N CYS A 48 -11.61 -18.88 -15.75
CA CYS A 48 -11.17 -18.74 -14.37
C CYS A 48 -11.61 -19.93 -13.50
N GLY A 49 -11.88 -21.08 -14.10
CA GLY A 49 -12.28 -22.31 -13.38
C GLY A 49 -11.24 -22.67 -12.30
N GLY A 50 -11.67 -22.78 -11.04
CA GLY A 50 -10.80 -23.04 -9.90
C GLY A 50 -10.05 -21.81 -9.34
N LEU A 51 -10.16 -20.64 -10.00
CA LEU A 51 -9.55 -19.39 -9.56
C LEU A 51 -10.55 -18.49 -8.80
N HIS A 52 -10.00 -17.62 -7.95
CA HIS A 52 -10.77 -16.58 -7.28
C HIS A 52 -10.52 -15.23 -7.96
N ILE A 53 -11.60 -14.49 -8.21
CA ILE A 53 -11.58 -13.16 -8.83
C ILE A 53 -11.85 -12.15 -7.72
N LEU A 54 -10.84 -11.35 -7.38
CA LEU A 54 -10.92 -10.31 -6.37
C LEU A 54 -11.04 -8.93 -7.04
N PRO A 55 -11.65 -7.92 -6.40
CA PRO A 55 -11.45 -6.53 -6.80
C PRO A 55 -9.95 -6.23 -6.80
N GLY A 56 -9.50 -5.43 -7.74
CA GLY A 56 -8.09 -5.11 -7.86
C GLY A 56 -7.49 -4.63 -6.55
N VAL A 57 -6.39 -5.23 -6.15
CA VAL A 57 -5.64 -4.86 -4.93
C VAL A 57 -5.04 -3.47 -5.11
N ILE A 58 -5.16 -2.65 -4.07
CA ILE A 58 -4.67 -1.26 -4.00
C ILE A 58 -3.67 -1.17 -2.85
N ASP A 59 -2.41 -0.88 -3.18
CA ASP A 59 -1.36 -0.63 -2.20
C ASP A 59 -1.24 0.87 -1.93
N THR A 60 -1.63 1.31 -0.75
CA THR A 60 -1.73 2.73 -0.39
C THR A 60 -0.41 3.34 0.07
N GLN A 61 0.67 2.56 0.09
CA GLN A 61 1.97 3.04 0.58
C GLN A 61 3.15 2.40 -0.15
N VAL A 62 3.71 3.14 -1.13
CA VAL A 62 4.94 2.73 -1.83
C VAL A 62 5.89 3.92 -1.99
N HIS A 63 7.19 3.62 -2.14
CA HIS A 63 8.27 4.57 -2.39
C HIS A 63 9.01 4.17 -3.66
N PHE A 64 8.54 4.61 -4.82
CA PHE A 64 9.16 4.29 -6.12
C PHE A 64 10.33 5.19 -6.48
N ARG A 65 10.73 6.07 -5.56
CA ARG A 65 12.00 6.79 -5.60
C ARG A 65 12.19 7.82 -6.71
N GLU A 66 11.36 7.86 -7.74
CA GLU A 66 11.43 8.81 -8.84
C GLU A 66 10.53 10.03 -8.57
N PRO A 67 11.04 11.25 -8.78
CA PRO A 67 12.36 11.60 -9.33
C PRO A 67 13.51 11.57 -8.30
N GLY A 68 14.73 11.46 -8.82
CA GLY A 68 15.98 11.79 -8.14
C GLY A 68 16.69 10.66 -7.41
N LEU A 69 16.06 9.48 -7.27
CA LEU A 69 16.64 8.30 -6.62
C LEU A 69 16.43 7.04 -7.47
N GLU A 70 16.39 7.18 -8.79
CA GLU A 70 16.05 6.14 -9.77
C GLU A 70 17.06 4.98 -9.80
N HIS A 71 18.23 5.14 -9.16
CA HIS A 71 19.18 4.05 -8.97
C HIS A 71 18.64 2.97 -8.01
N LYS A 72 17.70 3.30 -7.14
CA LYS A 72 17.06 2.37 -6.20
C LYS A 72 15.81 1.71 -6.79
N GLU A 73 14.98 2.54 -7.42
CA GLU A 73 13.70 2.18 -8.05
C GLU A 73 13.23 3.33 -8.94
N ASP A 74 12.36 3.06 -9.91
CA ASP A 74 11.65 4.08 -10.65
C ASP A 74 10.16 3.72 -10.81
N LEU A 75 9.38 4.65 -11.36
CA LEU A 75 7.94 4.46 -11.54
C LEU A 75 7.59 3.28 -12.46
N ALA A 76 8.44 3.00 -13.46
CA ALA A 76 8.21 1.87 -14.37
C ALA A 76 8.49 0.53 -13.67
N SER A 77 9.66 0.36 -13.05
CA SER A 77 10.04 -0.89 -12.39
C SER A 77 9.23 -1.17 -11.12
N GLY A 78 8.94 -0.12 -10.33
CA GLY A 78 8.08 -0.26 -9.15
C GLY A 78 6.65 -0.68 -9.51
N SER A 79 6.06 -0.07 -10.56
CA SER A 79 4.73 -0.47 -11.04
C SER A 79 4.73 -1.82 -11.76
N LEU A 80 5.83 -2.22 -12.40
CA LEU A 80 6.01 -3.58 -12.89
C LEU A 80 6.00 -4.58 -11.72
N SER A 81 6.74 -4.31 -10.64
CA SER A 81 6.69 -5.12 -9.41
C SER A 81 5.26 -5.23 -8.87
N ALA A 82 4.51 -4.13 -8.86
CA ALA A 82 3.13 -4.11 -8.38
C ALA A 82 2.26 -5.09 -9.19
N VAL A 83 2.24 -4.98 -10.52
CA VAL A 83 1.37 -5.85 -11.36
C VAL A 83 1.84 -7.30 -11.35
N MET A 84 3.14 -7.57 -11.25
CA MET A 84 3.67 -8.94 -11.11
C MET A 84 3.24 -9.59 -9.79
N GLY A 85 2.96 -8.77 -8.76
CA GLY A 85 2.42 -9.18 -7.47
C GLY A 85 0.90 -9.21 -7.36
N GLY A 86 0.15 -8.86 -8.42
CA GLY A 86 -1.32 -8.82 -8.37
C GLY A 86 -1.90 -7.47 -7.95
N VAL A 87 -1.10 -6.41 -7.79
CA VAL A 87 -1.54 -5.07 -7.39
C VAL A 87 -1.93 -4.24 -8.59
N THR A 88 -3.13 -3.66 -8.57
CA THR A 88 -3.72 -2.90 -9.69
C THR A 88 -3.60 -1.38 -9.55
N ALA A 89 -3.36 -0.88 -8.34
CA ALA A 89 -3.16 0.54 -8.09
C ALA A 89 -2.20 0.76 -6.92
N VAL A 90 -1.43 1.83 -6.97
CA VAL A 90 -0.47 2.19 -5.91
C VAL A 90 -0.58 3.67 -5.55
N PHE A 91 -0.29 4.00 -4.29
CA PHE A 91 -0.17 5.39 -3.80
C PHE A 91 1.28 5.64 -3.39
N GLU A 92 1.95 6.50 -4.14
CA GLU A 92 3.38 6.74 -3.98
C GLU A 92 3.65 7.97 -3.12
N MET A 93 4.63 7.85 -2.24
CA MET A 93 4.98 8.81 -1.20
C MET A 93 5.80 9.99 -1.73
N PRO A 94 5.76 11.17 -1.05
CA PRO A 94 6.32 12.43 -1.54
C PRO A 94 7.82 12.62 -1.32
N ASN A 95 8.50 11.69 -0.63
CA ASN A 95 9.91 11.83 -0.24
C ASN A 95 10.89 11.46 -1.37
N THR A 96 10.75 12.14 -2.47
CA THR A 96 11.59 12.07 -3.69
C THR A 96 12.58 13.25 -3.75
N ASN A 97 13.35 13.40 -4.81
CA ASN A 97 14.26 14.51 -4.99
C ASN A 97 14.12 15.10 -6.41
N PRO A 98 13.44 16.28 -6.58
CA PRO A 98 12.88 17.09 -5.50
C PRO A 98 11.71 16.42 -4.76
N LEU A 99 11.39 16.95 -3.56
CA LEU A 99 10.23 16.54 -2.78
C LEU A 99 8.94 16.90 -3.52
N THR A 100 7.90 16.06 -3.41
CA THR A 100 6.58 16.34 -4.01
C THR A 100 5.76 17.22 -3.06
N THR A 101 6.11 18.51 -2.97
CA THR A 101 5.50 19.50 -2.04
C THR A 101 4.88 20.69 -2.74
N THR A 102 5.03 20.80 -4.07
CA THR A 102 4.49 21.89 -4.88
C THR A 102 3.66 21.37 -6.05
N ARG A 103 2.89 22.25 -6.68
CA ARG A 103 2.11 21.94 -7.89
C ARG A 103 3.00 21.47 -9.04
N GLU A 104 4.15 22.11 -9.21
CA GLU A 104 5.10 21.83 -10.31
C GLU A 104 5.72 20.43 -10.11
N ALA A 105 6.19 20.11 -8.89
CA ALA A 105 6.76 18.81 -8.57
C ALA A 105 5.72 17.69 -8.73
N PHE A 106 4.47 17.96 -8.35
CA PHE A 106 3.37 17.01 -8.54
C PHE A 106 3.06 16.79 -10.04
N ALA A 107 2.98 17.87 -10.82
CA ALA A 107 2.72 17.79 -12.26
C ALA A 107 3.85 17.06 -13.02
N ASP A 108 5.12 17.29 -12.65
CA ASP A 108 6.27 16.55 -13.19
C ASP A 108 6.14 15.05 -12.91
N LYS A 109 5.76 14.68 -11.69
CA LYS A 109 5.58 13.28 -11.30
C LYS A 109 4.44 12.60 -12.07
N ILE A 110 3.30 13.28 -12.24
CA ILE A 110 2.20 12.79 -13.11
C ILE A 110 2.66 12.61 -14.56
N ALA A 111 3.41 13.57 -15.09
CA ALA A 111 3.94 13.47 -16.46
C ALA A 111 4.90 12.27 -16.63
N ARG A 112 5.79 12.04 -15.65
CA ARG A 112 6.71 10.91 -15.64
C ARG A 112 5.98 9.56 -15.55
N ALA A 113 4.89 9.49 -14.82
CA ALA A 113 4.09 8.26 -14.64
C ALA A 113 3.28 7.91 -15.89
N THR A 114 2.78 8.91 -16.59
CA THR A 114 1.87 8.75 -17.73
C THR A 114 2.52 7.97 -18.88
N GLY A 115 1.90 6.84 -19.25
CA GLY A 115 2.40 5.96 -20.30
C GLY A 115 3.60 5.09 -19.90
N ARG A 116 4.05 5.15 -18.63
CA ARG A 116 5.18 4.35 -18.12
C ARG A 116 4.79 3.39 -17.00
N MET A 117 3.81 3.75 -16.16
CA MET A 117 3.38 2.88 -15.07
C MET A 117 2.46 1.76 -15.56
N HIS A 118 2.70 0.55 -15.08
CA HIS A 118 1.95 -0.65 -15.44
C HIS A 118 0.64 -0.79 -14.65
N CYS A 119 0.55 -0.24 -13.43
CA CYS A 119 -0.68 -0.15 -12.63
C CYS A 119 -1.19 1.29 -12.54
N ASP A 120 -2.44 1.46 -12.10
CA ASP A 120 -2.98 2.78 -11.79
C ASP A 120 -2.23 3.40 -10.60
N PHE A 121 -2.21 4.72 -10.54
CA PHE A 121 -1.37 5.43 -9.57
C PHE A 121 -2.03 6.67 -8.99
N ALA A 122 -1.67 6.99 -7.76
CA ALA A 122 -1.89 8.28 -7.14
C ALA A 122 -0.63 8.71 -6.39
N PHE A 123 -0.45 10.00 -6.21
CA PHE A 123 0.69 10.56 -5.50
C PHE A 123 0.24 11.37 -4.30
N PHE A 124 0.96 11.23 -3.17
CA PHE A 124 0.78 12.11 -2.04
C PHE A 124 1.53 13.42 -2.23
N ILE A 125 0.94 14.51 -1.72
CA ILE A 125 1.65 15.77 -1.47
C ILE A 125 2.26 15.70 -0.07
N GLY A 126 3.54 16.06 0.07
CA GLY A 126 4.18 16.22 1.36
C GLY A 126 3.70 17.50 2.07
N GLY A 127 3.13 17.34 3.28
CA GLY A 127 2.85 18.47 4.16
C GLY A 127 4.11 18.89 4.90
N THR A 128 4.44 20.18 4.85
CA THR A 128 5.60 20.80 5.52
C THR A 128 5.19 22.11 6.18
N HIS A 129 6.07 22.70 7.01
CA HIS A 129 5.85 24.04 7.56
C HIS A 129 5.69 25.11 6.46
N ASP A 130 6.35 24.93 5.32
CA ASP A 130 6.49 25.96 4.30
C ASP A 130 5.31 26.01 3.31
N ASN A 131 4.59 24.88 3.12
CA ASN A 131 3.54 24.80 2.08
C ASN A 131 2.11 24.72 2.64
N VAL A 132 1.91 24.98 3.93
CA VAL A 132 0.59 24.88 4.59
C VAL A 132 -0.49 25.68 3.85
N ALA A 133 -0.15 26.88 3.35
CA ALA A 133 -1.10 27.74 2.66
C ALA A 133 -1.58 27.17 1.32
N ASP A 134 -0.77 26.33 0.67
CA ASP A 134 -1.05 25.77 -0.66
C ASP A 134 -1.77 24.41 -0.56
N LEU A 135 -1.72 23.71 0.60
CA LEU A 135 -2.28 22.38 0.78
C LEU A 135 -3.77 22.25 0.39
N PRO A 136 -4.66 23.25 0.66
CA PRO A 136 -6.06 23.16 0.26
C PRO A 136 -6.29 23.00 -1.24
N GLU A 137 -5.40 23.58 -2.06
CA GLU A 137 -5.46 23.42 -3.52
C GLU A 137 -4.72 22.16 -3.97
N LEU A 138 -3.55 21.89 -3.38
CA LEU A 138 -2.71 20.77 -3.77
C LEU A 138 -3.38 19.41 -3.50
N GLU A 139 -4.08 19.25 -2.38
CA GLU A 139 -4.79 17.99 -2.07
C GLU A 139 -5.92 17.65 -3.06
N ARG A 140 -6.35 18.65 -3.87
CA ARG A 140 -7.42 18.50 -4.86
C ARG A 140 -6.94 18.29 -6.27
N LEU A 141 -5.65 18.24 -6.51
CA LEU A 141 -5.09 17.97 -7.84
C LEU A 141 -5.54 16.57 -8.34
N PRO A 142 -5.89 16.42 -9.62
CA PRO A 142 -6.22 15.11 -10.20
C PRO A 142 -5.09 14.11 -9.97
N GLY A 143 -5.43 12.91 -9.43
CA GLY A 143 -4.44 11.90 -9.07
C GLY A 143 -3.73 12.13 -7.73
N CYS A 144 -4.12 13.16 -6.96
CA CYS A 144 -3.60 13.38 -5.62
C CYS A 144 -4.30 12.47 -4.60
N ALA A 145 -3.53 11.64 -3.89
CA ALA A 145 -4.05 10.76 -2.83
C ALA A 145 -4.41 11.51 -1.53
N GLY A 146 -3.93 12.75 -1.39
CA GLY A 146 -4.05 13.58 -0.20
C GLY A 146 -2.69 14.05 0.30
N VAL A 147 -2.64 14.45 1.56
CA VAL A 147 -1.42 14.95 2.21
C VAL A 147 -0.76 13.85 3.04
N LYS A 148 0.56 13.74 2.92
CA LYS A 148 1.42 12.87 3.74
C LYS A 148 2.27 13.72 4.67
N VAL A 149 2.33 13.34 5.95
CA VAL A 149 3.14 14.02 6.97
C VAL A 149 4.06 13.01 7.66
N PHE A 150 5.30 13.41 7.93
CA PHE A 150 6.27 12.66 8.71
C PHE A 150 6.47 13.34 10.06
N MET A 151 6.00 12.73 11.14
CA MET A 151 6.18 13.25 12.51
C MET A 151 7.50 12.77 13.15
N GLY A 152 8.13 11.75 12.58
CA GLY A 152 9.45 11.25 12.96
C GLY A 152 10.34 11.06 11.75
N SER A 153 11.65 11.15 11.95
CA SER A 153 12.66 10.96 10.91
C SER A 153 12.60 9.56 10.32
N SER A 154 12.45 9.48 9.02
CA SER A 154 12.55 8.27 8.24
C SER A 154 13.59 8.48 7.13
N THR A 155 13.22 8.34 5.87
CA THR A 155 14.07 8.65 4.73
C THR A 155 13.63 9.97 4.10
N GLY A 156 14.55 10.94 3.94
CA GLY A 156 14.27 12.25 3.37
C GLY A 156 14.14 13.38 4.40
N SER A 157 13.69 14.58 3.95
CA SER A 157 13.70 15.83 4.71
C SER A 157 12.31 16.43 4.97
N LEU A 158 11.24 15.62 4.93
CA LEU A 158 9.84 16.04 5.12
C LEU A 158 9.39 15.96 6.60
N LEU A 159 10.23 16.39 7.53
CA LEU A 159 9.92 16.27 8.97
C LEU A 159 9.05 17.42 9.47
N VAL A 160 7.93 17.09 10.14
CA VAL A 160 7.07 17.99 10.90
C VAL A 160 6.87 17.37 12.29
N ALA A 161 7.81 17.61 13.20
CA ALA A 161 7.86 16.92 14.49
C ALA A 161 6.98 17.57 15.58
N ASP A 162 6.68 18.86 15.44
CA ASP A 162 5.99 19.64 16.45
C ASP A 162 4.47 19.71 16.23
N ASP A 163 3.75 19.91 17.35
CA ASP A 163 2.28 19.97 17.35
C ASP A 163 1.71 21.20 16.61
N ASP A 164 2.45 22.29 16.56
CA ASP A 164 2.00 23.51 15.87
C ASP A 164 2.01 23.31 14.37
N GLY A 165 3.08 22.69 13.83
CA GLY A 165 3.19 22.34 12.42
C GLY A 165 2.15 21.32 12.00
N VAL A 166 2.00 20.21 12.74
CA VAL A 166 0.95 19.20 12.47
C VAL A 166 -0.44 19.83 12.57
N GLY A 167 -0.67 20.66 13.58
CA GLY A 167 -1.95 21.37 13.77
C GLY A 167 -2.25 22.37 12.64
N ALA A 168 -1.25 23.07 12.14
CA ALA A 168 -1.40 23.97 10.99
C ALA A 168 -1.81 23.23 9.73
N ILE A 169 -1.15 22.10 9.43
CA ILE A 169 -1.50 21.23 8.31
C ILE A 169 -2.94 20.70 8.47
N LEU A 170 -3.28 20.14 9.63
CA LEU A 170 -4.62 19.62 9.87
C LEU A 170 -5.72 20.67 9.67
N ARG A 171 -5.49 21.92 10.11
CA ARG A 171 -6.45 23.01 9.89
C ARG A 171 -6.64 23.34 8.41
N ALA A 172 -5.56 23.31 7.64
CA ALA A 172 -5.57 23.69 6.24
C ALA A 172 -6.31 22.69 5.34
N ILE A 173 -6.13 21.39 5.57
CA ILE A 173 -6.67 20.34 4.71
C ILE A 173 -8.13 20.00 4.99
N SER A 174 -8.81 19.44 4.01
CA SER A 174 -10.18 18.90 4.11
C SER A 174 -10.25 17.39 3.96
N ARG A 175 -9.32 16.81 3.18
CA ARG A 175 -9.23 15.37 2.98
C ARG A 175 -8.48 14.71 4.13
N ARG A 176 -8.57 13.38 4.23
CA ARG A 176 -7.82 12.58 5.20
C ARG A 176 -6.33 12.63 4.88
N ALA A 177 -5.50 13.03 5.84
CA ALA A 177 -4.05 12.98 5.70
C ALA A 177 -3.47 11.68 6.26
N ALA A 178 -2.37 11.22 5.67
CA ALA A 178 -1.64 10.03 6.08
C ALA A 178 -0.38 10.42 6.88
N PHE A 179 -0.11 9.72 7.99
CA PHE A 179 0.95 10.08 8.93
C PHE A 179 1.91 8.92 9.19
N HIS A 180 3.21 9.18 9.03
CA HIS A 180 4.25 8.40 9.68
C HIS A 180 4.36 8.90 11.12
N SER A 181 3.98 8.06 12.09
CA SER A 181 3.80 8.46 13.48
C SER A 181 4.83 7.83 14.40
N GLU A 182 5.98 8.48 14.51
CA GLU A 182 7.00 8.22 15.53
C GLU A 182 7.44 9.56 16.14
N ASP A 183 7.71 9.60 17.47
CA ASP A 183 8.06 10.83 18.19
C ASP A 183 9.52 11.19 17.99
N GLU A 184 9.80 12.20 17.17
CA GLU A 184 11.15 12.63 16.82
C GLU A 184 11.99 12.99 18.04
N PHE A 185 11.40 13.65 19.03
CA PHE A 185 12.12 14.06 20.24
C PHE A 185 12.65 12.84 20.98
N ARG A 186 11.82 11.79 21.09
CA ARG A 186 12.25 10.52 21.69
C ARG A 186 13.27 9.78 20.83
N LEU A 187 13.12 9.82 19.50
CA LEU A 187 14.11 9.22 18.59
C LEU A 187 15.48 9.86 18.76
N GLU A 188 15.57 11.19 18.87
CA GLU A 188 16.84 11.89 19.10
C GLU A 188 17.41 11.60 20.51
N GLU A 189 16.57 11.57 21.55
CA GLU A 189 16.98 11.18 22.91
C GLU A 189 17.60 9.77 22.94
N ARG A 190 17.01 8.83 22.21
CA ARG A 190 17.41 7.41 22.21
C ARG A 190 18.46 7.05 21.13
N LYS A 191 18.80 7.95 20.26
CA LYS A 191 19.79 7.76 19.19
C LYS A 191 21.14 7.18 19.64
N PRO A 192 21.65 7.53 20.86
CA PRO A 192 22.87 6.91 21.41
C PRO A 192 22.75 5.41 21.71
N LEU A 193 21.56 4.84 21.76
CA LEU A 193 21.34 3.39 21.98
C LEU A 193 21.59 2.53 20.74
N ARG A 194 21.86 3.14 19.58
CA ARG A 194 22.26 2.41 18.38
C ARG A 194 23.63 1.79 18.58
N VAL A 195 23.74 0.49 18.37
CA VAL A 195 25.01 -0.24 18.46
C VAL A 195 25.60 -0.41 17.07
N PRO A 196 26.74 0.21 16.74
CA PRO A 196 27.38 0.08 15.44
C PRO A 196 27.60 -1.40 15.07
N GLY A 197 27.19 -1.76 13.84
CA GLY A 197 27.27 -3.13 13.32
C GLY A 197 26.16 -4.07 13.81
N ASP A 198 25.29 -3.66 14.74
CA ASP A 198 24.21 -4.52 15.26
C ASP A 198 22.82 -3.95 14.94
N PRO A 199 22.15 -4.43 13.88
CA PRO A 199 20.81 -3.98 13.52
C PRO A 199 19.73 -4.39 14.53
N ARG A 200 19.98 -5.31 15.48
CA ARG A 200 19.04 -5.67 16.55
C ARG A 200 18.82 -4.50 17.51
N SER A 201 19.72 -3.52 17.55
CA SER A 201 19.55 -2.29 18.31
C SER A 201 18.57 -1.29 17.67
N HIS A 202 18.12 -1.54 16.43
CA HIS A 202 17.18 -0.66 15.72
C HIS A 202 15.83 -0.54 16.43
N PRO A 203 15.13 -1.62 16.83
CA PRO A 203 13.89 -1.53 17.60
C PRO A 203 14.12 -1.06 19.05
N VAL A 204 15.33 -1.15 19.58
CA VAL A 204 15.66 -0.58 20.90
C VAL A 204 15.72 0.94 20.82
N TRP A 205 16.33 1.49 19.79
CA TRP A 205 16.37 2.92 19.54
C TRP A 205 14.99 3.49 19.20
N ARG A 206 14.31 2.92 18.20
CA ARG A 206 12.96 3.31 17.78
C ARG A 206 11.94 2.46 18.55
N ASP A 207 11.84 2.71 19.85
CA ASP A 207 11.07 1.86 20.75
C ASP A 207 9.53 2.03 20.60
N PRO A 208 8.73 1.12 21.17
CA PRO A 208 7.26 1.22 21.13
C PRO A 208 6.71 2.53 21.67
N GLU A 209 7.36 3.11 22.67
CA GLU A 209 6.92 4.37 23.25
C GLU A 209 7.10 5.55 22.28
N ALA A 210 8.10 5.52 21.38
CA ALA A 210 8.25 6.54 20.34
C ALA A 210 7.04 6.53 19.39
N ALA A 211 6.55 5.36 18.99
CA ALA A 211 5.35 5.23 18.19
C ALA A 211 4.10 5.68 18.97
N MET A 212 3.92 5.20 20.20
CA MET A 212 2.75 5.47 21.01
C MET A 212 2.61 6.95 21.40
N ARG A 213 3.70 7.65 21.76
CA ARG A 213 3.67 9.10 22.05
C ARG A 213 3.21 9.90 20.86
N SER A 214 3.77 9.63 19.70
CA SER A 214 3.39 10.32 18.47
C SER A 214 1.92 10.07 18.11
N THR A 215 1.46 8.81 18.17
CA THR A 215 0.09 8.45 17.85
C THR A 215 -0.93 9.09 18.80
N ARG A 216 -0.63 9.18 20.10
CA ARG A 216 -1.47 9.91 21.07
C ARG A 216 -1.55 11.40 20.78
N ARG A 217 -0.42 12.04 20.47
CA ARG A 217 -0.37 13.47 20.09
C ARG A 217 -1.18 13.72 18.83
N LEU A 218 -1.00 12.89 17.81
CA LEU A 218 -1.68 12.99 16.53
C LEU A 218 -3.21 12.86 16.69
N VAL A 219 -3.70 11.85 17.44
CA VAL A 219 -5.11 11.66 17.72
C VAL A 219 -5.69 12.83 18.50
N ALA A 220 -4.97 13.36 19.50
CA ALA A 220 -5.40 14.55 20.25
C ALA A 220 -5.55 15.77 19.32
N LEU A 221 -4.62 15.98 18.41
CA LEU A 221 -4.70 17.06 17.41
C LEU A 221 -5.86 16.84 16.42
N ALA A 222 -6.10 15.59 15.98
CA ALA A 222 -7.22 15.24 15.13
C ALA A 222 -8.56 15.59 15.80
N HIS A 223 -8.76 15.23 17.06
CA HIS A 223 -9.92 15.63 17.84
C HIS A 223 -10.04 17.15 18.01
N LYS A 224 -8.93 17.81 18.41
CA LYS A 224 -8.88 19.26 18.61
C LYS A 224 -9.35 20.05 17.39
N TYR A 225 -9.01 19.58 16.19
CA TYR A 225 -9.33 20.27 14.93
C TYR A 225 -10.50 19.64 14.17
N GLY A 226 -11.13 18.59 14.68
CA GLY A 226 -12.24 17.89 14.02
C GLY A 226 -11.85 17.28 12.68
N LYS A 227 -10.64 16.69 12.58
CA LYS A 227 -10.09 16.15 11.35
C LYS A 227 -9.96 14.63 11.40
N ARG A 228 -10.07 13.99 10.25
CA ARG A 228 -9.84 12.56 10.09
C ARG A 228 -8.42 12.32 9.59
N ILE A 229 -7.75 11.35 10.21
CA ILE A 229 -6.36 10.98 9.94
C ILE A 229 -6.25 9.51 9.52
N HIS A 230 -5.15 9.17 8.88
CA HIS A 230 -4.76 7.80 8.57
C HIS A 230 -3.37 7.56 9.15
N VAL A 231 -3.28 6.62 10.09
CA VAL A 231 -2.01 6.27 10.74
C VAL A 231 -1.42 5.08 10.00
N LEU A 232 -0.29 5.32 9.35
CA LEU A 232 0.40 4.34 8.50
C LEU A 232 1.15 3.32 9.34
N HIS A 233 1.34 2.11 8.79
CA HIS A 233 2.26 1.06 9.25
C HIS A 233 2.36 0.94 10.79
N ILE A 234 1.23 0.81 11.49
CA ILE A 234 1.22 0.59 12.94
C ILE A 234 2.06 -0.64 13.29
N SER A 235 2.91 -0.50 14.30
CA SER A 235 3.93 -1.50 14.64
C SER A 235 3.87 -2.01 16.08
N THR A 236 2.93 -1.54 16.91
CA THR A 236 2.84 -1.93 18.32
C THR A 236 1.45 -2.42 18.72
N ALA A 237 1.41 -3.34 19.70
CA ALA A 237 0.17 -3.84 20.28
C ALA A 237 -0.60 -2.73 21.01
N GLU A 238 0.12 -1.84 21.70
CA GLU A 238 -0.45 -0.75 22.49
C GLU A 238 -1.14 0.28 21.59
N GLU A 239 -0.57 0.60 20.42
CA GLU A 239 -1.22 1.48 19.45
C GLU A 239 -2.52 0.87 18.95
N MET A 240 -2.58 -0.46 18.70
CA MET A 240 -3.81 -1.13 18.29
C MET A 240 -4.92 -1.01 19.33
N VAL A 241 -4.60 -1.21 20.62
CA VAL A 241 -5.56 -1.04 21.70
C VAL A 241 -6.04 0.40 21.78
N PHE A 242 -5.13 1.38 21.72
CA PHE A 242 -5.46 2.80 21.79
C PHE A 242 -6.32 3.23 20.58
N LEU A 243 -5.95 2.83 19.37
CA LEU A 243 -6.65 3.23 18.15
C LEU A 243 -8.04 2.58 18.00
N ALA A 244 -8.30 1.46 18.70
CA ALA A 244 -9.63 0.87 18.75
C ALA A 244 -10.68 1.84 19.32
N ASP A 245 -10.29 2.68 20.29
CA ASP A 245 -11.17 3.66 20.93
C ASP A 245 -11.26 5.00 20.16
N HIS A 246 -10.51 5.15 19.06
CA HIS A 246 -10.41 6.41 18.30
C HIS A 246 -10.74 6.25 16.81
N LYS A 247 -11.61 5.29 16.47
CA LYS A 247 -12.06 5.04 15.10
C LYS A 247 -12.91 6.16 14.50
N ASP A 248 -13.43 7.06 15.32
CA ASP A 248 -14.15 8.26 14.90
C ASP A 248 -13.27 9.23 14.12
N VAL A 249 -11.98 9.34 14.44
CA VAL A 249 -11.03 10.23 13.78
C VAL A 249 -9.92 9.48 13.04
N ALA A 250 -9.51 8.28 13.49
CA ALA A 250 -8.34 7.56 12.97
C ALA A 250 -8.71 6.30 12.19
N THR A 251 -8.10 6.15 11.01
CA THR A 251 -8.01 4.87 10.32
C THR A 251 -6.59 4.33 10.41
N VAL A 252 -6.46 3.01 10.33
CA VAL A 252 -5.23 2.27 10.69
C VAL A 252 -4.74 1.44 9.52
N GLU A 253 -3.47 1.59 9.20
CA GLU A 253 -2.76 0.75 8.23
C GLU A 253 -1.75 -0.15 8.93
N VAL A 254 -1.60 -1.36 8.43
CA VAL A 254 -0.53 -2.28 8.79
C VAL A 254 0.16 -2.81 7.55
N THR A 255 1.40 -3.28 7.70
CA THR A 255 2.14 -3.88 6.57
C THR A 255 2.18 -5.40 6.70
N PRO A 256 2.27 -6.13 5.57
CA PRO A 256 2.57 -7.56 5.61
C PRO A 256 3.86 -7.88 6.38
N HIS A 257 4.84 -6.97 6.39
CA HIS A 257 6.09 -7.13 7.14
C HIS A 257 5.85 -7.24 8.64
N HIS A 258 5.09 -6.29 9.23
CA HIS A 258 4.75 -6.30 10.66
C HIS A 258 3.81 -7.44 11.06
N LEU A 259 3.04 -8.00 10.12
CA LEU A 259 2.20 -9.17 10.34
C LEU A 259 2.95 -10.50 10.23
N THR A 260 4.11 -10.54 9.56
CA THR A 260 4.81 -11.78 9.22
C THR A 260 6.13 -11.94 9.95
N LEU A 261 6.89 -10.85 10.06
CA LEU A 261 8.23 -10.84 10.65
C LEU A 261 8.16 -10.46 12.14
N ASP A 262 9.17 -10.90 12.89
CA ASP A 262 9.45 -10.44 14.25
C ASP A 262 10.96 -10.19 14.41
N GLU A 263 11.40 -9.83 15.62
CA GLU A 263 12.79 -9.47 15.90
C GLU A 263 13.82 -10.54 15.50
N THR A 264 13.40 -11.81 15.37
CA THR A 264 14.27 -12.88 14.90
C THR A 264 14.73 -12.68 13.45
N ALA A 265 14.00 -11.85 12.68
CA ALA A 265 14.37 -11.48 11.33
C ALA A 265 15.72 -10.74 11.29
N TYR A 266 16.09 -9.97 12.31
CA TYR A 266 17.39 -9.29 12.34
C TYR A 266 18.56 -10.28 12.43
N VAL A 267 18.37 -11.46 13.05
CA VAL A 267 19.39 -12.50 13.10
C VAL A 267 19.61 -13.12 11.74
N ARG A 268 18.53 -13.35 10.97
CA ARG A 268 18.57 -14.00 9.65
C ARG A 268 18.94 -13.02 8.53
N LEU A 269 18.38 -11.82 8.57
CA LEU A 269 18.42 -10.85 7.46
C LEU A 269 19.39 -9.68 7.73
N GLY A 270 19.84 -9.49 8.98
CA GLY A 270 20.69 -8.35 9.32
C GLY A 270 20.02 -7.02 9.00
N THR A 271 20.74 -6.15 8.31
CA THR A 271 20.24 -4.81 7.88
C THR A 271 19.09 -4.87 6.89
N TYR A 272 18.87 -6.00 6.20
CA TYR A 272 17.72 -6.18 5.31
C TYR A 272 16.37 -6.26 6.06
N ALA A 273 16.38 -6.57 7.37
CA ALA A 273 15.18 -6.50 8.21
C ALA A 273 14.87 -5.08 8.75
N GLN A 274 15.71 -4.09 8.44
CA GLN A 274 15.61 -2.74 8.95
C GLN A 274 14.57 -1.94 8.16
N MET A 275 13.52 -1.47 8.85
CA MET A 275 12.50 -0.55 8.34
C MET A 275 12.05 0.43 9.45
N ASN A 276 11.24 1.44 9.12
CA ASN A 276 10.70 2.43 10.03
C ASN A 276 9.16 2.52 9.87
N PRO A 277 8.39 2.26 10.95
CA PRO A 277 8.79 1.75 12.26
C PRO A 277 9.43 0.36 12.18
N PRO A 278 10.26 -0.02 13.19
CA PRO A 278 10.95 -1.30 13.17
C PRO A 278 10.00 -2.51 13.23
N VAL A 279 10.43 -3.62 12.66
CA VAL A 279 9.95 -4.94 13.05
C VAL A 279 10.28 -5.16 14.53
N ARG A 280 9.29 -5.59 15.32
CA ARG A 280 9.38 -5.73 16.77
C ARG A 280 9.31 -7.20 17.18
N ASP A 281 9.24 -7.48 18.49
CA ASP A 281 9.07 -8.83 19.00
C ASP A 281 7.71 -9.45 18.63
N ALA A 282 7.57 -10.75 18.90
CA ALA A 282 6.39 -11.52 18.55
C ALA A 282 5.12 -11.02 19.27
N ALA A 283 5.23 -10.43 20.48
CA ALA A 283 4.07 -9.93 21.20
C ALA A 283 3.43 -8.73 20.48
N HIS A 284 4.23 -7.85 19.91
CA HIS A 284 3.73 -6.75 19.08
C HIS A 284 3.10 -7.25 17.78
N ARG A 285 3.74 -8.18 17.07
CA ARG A 285 3.17 -8.82 15.88
C ARG A 285 1.80 -9.44 16.17
N ASP A 286 1.68 -10.19 17.26
CA ASP A 286 0.43 -10.85 17.66
C ASP A 286 -0.64 -9.82 18.07
N GLY A 287 -0.25 -8.71 18.70
CA GLY A 287 -1.14 -7.58 18.97
C GLY A 287 -1.65 -6.89 17.72
N ILE A 288 -0.82 -6.78 16.67
CA ILE A 288 -1.24 -6.24 15.36
C ILE A 288 -2.26 -7.20 14.71
N TRP A 289 -2.03 -8.52 14.77
CA TRP A 289 -3.02 -9.50 14.33
C TRP A 289 -4.35 -9.39 15.09
N ALA A 290 -4.33 -9.18 16.40
CA ALA A 290 -5.54 -8.91 17.17
C ALA A 290 -6.29 -7.69 16.63
N GLY A 291 -5.58 -6.62 16.23
CA GLY A 291 -6.18 -5.46 15.57
C GLY A 291 -6.83 -5.79 14.21
N VAL A 292 -6.26 -6.72 13.44
CA VAL A 292 -6.87 -7.22 12.19
C VAL A 292 -8.17 -7.98 12.48
N TRP A 293 -8.16 -8.88 13.47
CA TRP A 293 -9.32 -9.71 13.82
C TRP A 293 -10.47 -8.89 14.41
N ASN A 294 -10.14 -7.88 15.22
CA ASN A 294 -11.12 -7.03 15.90
C ASN A 294 -11.60 -5.84 15.05
N GLY A 295 -11.18 -5.74 13.77
CA GLY A 295 -11.64 -4.69 12.87
C GLY A 295 -11.03 -3.30 13.13
N VAL A 296 -9.96 -3.21 13.91
CA VAL A 296 -9.23 -1.94 14.14
C VAL A 296 -8.45 -1.53 12.89
N VAL A 297 -7.84 -2.49 12.20
CA VAL A 297 -7.10 -2.27 10.96
C VAL A 297 -8.07 -2.04 9.80
N ASP A 298 -7.85 -0.99 9.03
CA ASP A 298 -8.66 -0.60 7.88
C ASP A 298 -8.02 -0.96 6.54
N VAL A 299 -6.69 -0.94 6.46
CA VAL A 299 -5.92 -1.03 5.22
C VAL A 299 -4.64 -1.84 5.40
N LEU A 300 -4.26 -2.55 4.34
CA LEU A 300 -2.92 -3.10 4.12
C LEU A 300 -2.16 -2.19 3.15
N GLY A 301 -1.01 -1.67 3.58
CA GLY A 301 -0.02 -1.02 2.73
C GLY A 301 1.29 -1.77 2.80
N SER A 302 2.04 -1.89 1.70
CA SER A 302 3.29 -2.66 1.71
C SER A 302 4.45 -1.92 2.37
N ASP A 303 4.41 -0.61 2.38
CA ASP A 303 5.56 0.25 2.66
C ASP A 303 6.78 -0.17 1.82
N HIS A 304 6.53 -0.46 0.52
CA HIS A 304 7.60 -0.80 -0.42
C HIS A 304 8.60 0.35 -0.49
N ALA A 305 9.73 0.18 0.17
CA ALA A 305 10.76 1.21 0.33
C ALA A 305 12.14 0.66 -0.08
N PRO A 306 12.37 0.47 -1.38
CA PRO A 306 13.54 -0.22 -1.91
C PRO A 306 14.82 0.59 -1.71
N HIS A 307 15.90 -0.13 -1.45
CA HIS A 307 17.29 0.32 -1.44
C HIS A 307 18.15 -0.71 -2.14
N THR A 308 19.24 -0.28 -2.76
CA THR A 308 20.14 -1.20 -3.45
C THR A 308 20.81 -2.17 -2.46
N ARG A 309 21.26 -3.32 -2.95
CA ARG A 309 22.04 -4.27 -2.12
C ARG A 309 23.31 -3.62 -1.55
N GLU A 310 23.97 -2.75 -2.33
CA GLU A 310 25.14 -2.01 -1.85
C GLU A 310 24.80 -1.13 -0.64
N GLU A 311 23.67 -0.41 -0.69
CA GLU A 311 23.22 0.42 0.42
C GLU A 311 22.82 -0.42 1.64
N LYS A 312 22.09 -1.52 1.44
CA LYS A 312 21.67 -2.42 2.52
C LYS A 312 22.84 -3.17 3.15
N ASN A 313 23.91 -3.43 2.42
CA ASN A 313 25.13 -4.09 2.91
C ASN A 313 26.02 -3.17 3.77
N LYS A 314 25.74 -1.87 3.83
CA LYS A 314 26.45 -0.98 4.76
C LYS A 314 26.22 -1.42 6.20
N PRO A 315 27.24 -1.34 7.07
CA PRO A 315 27.06 -1.68 8.48
C PRO A 315 26.04 -0.74 9.13
N TYR A 316 25.21 -1.27 10.03
CA TYR A 316 24.32 -0.47 10.86
C TYR A 316 25.12 0.53 11.70
N PRO A 317 24.70 1.79 11.87
CA PRO A 317 23.44 2.40 11.44
C PRO A 317 23.51 3.11 10.07
N ASN A 318 24.55 2.89 9.26
CA ASN A 318 24.72 3.54 7.96
C ASN A 318 23.90 2.90 6.83
N SER A 319 23.40 1.68 7.04
CA SER A 319 22.44 1.06 6.14
C SER A 319 21.09 1.77 6.25
N PRO A 320 20.43 2.10 5.11
CA PRO A 320 19.12 2.75 5.14
C PRO A 320 18.01 1.78 5.57
N SER A 321 16.98 2.31 6.24
CA SER A 321 15.76 1.60 6.57
C SER A 321 14.81 1.55 5.38
N GLY A 322 14.20 0.40 5.14
CA GLY A 322 13.23 0.12 4.08
C GLY A 322 13.40 -1.28 3.51
N MET A 323 12.27 -1.90 3.17
CA MET A 323 12.18 -3.22 2.55
C MET A 323 11.37 -3.14 1.26
N THR A 324 11.59 -4.08 0.35
CA THR A 324 10.68 -4.29 -0.78
C THR A 324 9.43 -5.02 -0.28
N GLY A 325 8.25 -4.69 -0.82
CA GLY A 325 6.98 -5.23 -0.32
C GLY A 325 5.85 -5.34 -1.34
N VAL A 326 5.77 -4.44 -2.33
CA VAL A 326 4.61 -4.35 -3.22
C VAL A 326 4.32 -5.64 -3.98
N GLN A 327 5.35 -6.33 -4.48
CA GLN A 327 5.18 -7.58 -5.22
C GLN A 327 4.80 -8.75 -4.30
N THR A 328 5.25 -8.73 -3.05
CA THR A 328 5.04 -9.81 -2.09
C THR A 328 3.78 -9.63 -1.24
N LEU A 329 3.10 -8.48 -1.31
CA LEU A 329 1.89 -8.19 -0.52
C LEU A 329 0.84 -9.27 -0.70
N VAL A 330 0.42 -9.55 -1.93
CA VAL A 330 -0.65 -10.51 -2.20
C VAL A 330 -0.24 -11.93 -1.81
N PRO A 331 0.87 -12.51 -2.29
CA PRO A 331 1.21 -13.90 -1.97
C PRO A 331 1.45 -14.14 -0.47
N ILE A 332 2.07 -13.21 0.26
CA ILE A 332 2.24 -13.33 1.72
C ILE A 332 0.89 -13.32 2.44
N MET A 333 -0.02 -12.45 2.05
CA MET A 333 -1.33 -12.38 2.69
C MET A 333 -2.23 -13.56 2.33
N LEU A 334 -2.14 -14.09 1.09
CA LEU A 334 -2.85 -15.32 0.71
C LEU A 334 -2.34 -16.54 1.48
N ASP A 335 -1.05 -16.61 1.79
CA ASP A 335 -0.50 -17.65 2.67
C ASP A 335 -1.10 -17.55 4.08
N HIS A 336 -1.23 -16.34 4.63
CA HIS A 336 -1.94 -16.12 5.88
C HIS A 336 -3.43 -16.49 5.82
N VAL A 337 -4.11 -16.27 4.69
CA VAL A 337 -5.48 -16.76 4.47
C VAL A 337 -5.52 -18.29 4.49
N ASN A 338 -4.63 -18.95 3.76
CA ASN A 338 -4.54 -20.41 3.74
C ASN A 338 -4.15 -21.02 5.11
N ALA A 339 -3.39 -20.27 5.91
CA ALA A 339 -3.09 -20.63 7.30
C ALA A 339 -4.24 -20.35 8.28
N GLY A 340 -5.38 -19.84 7.81
CA GLY A 340 -6.58 -19.58 8.63
C GLY A 340 -6.47 -18.34 9.54
N LYS A 341 -5.49 -17.47 9.31
CA LYS A 341 -5.31 -16.24 10.11
C LYS A 341 -6.32 -15.14 9.78
N LEU A 342 -6.81 -15.09 8.54
CA LEU A 342 -7.91 -14.20 8.12
C LEU A 342 -8.69 -14.87 6.98
N SER A 343 -9.94 -14.43 6.74
CA SER A 343 -10.71 -14.88 5.58
C SER A 343 -10.28 -14.14 4.31
N LEU A 344 -10.60 -14.70 3.15
CA LEU A 344 -10.31 -14.04 1.87
C LEU A 344 -11.13 -12.76 1.70
N GLU A 345 -12.38 -12.72 2.21
CA GLU A 345 -13.21 -11.50 2.25
C GLU A 345 -12.58 -10.41 3.12
N ARG A 346 -11.96 -10.79 4.27
CA ARG A 346 -11.25 -9.81 5.10
C ARG A 346 -9.98 -9.30 4.42
N PHE A 347 -9.26 -10.14 3.69
CA PHE A 347 -8.16 -9.69 2.85
C PHE A 347 -8.63 -8.68 1.79
N VAL A 348 -9.75 -8.99 1.09
CA VAL A 348 -10.36 -8.07 0.10
C VAL A 348 -10.80 -6.75 0.76
N ASP A 349 -11.36 -6.81 1.97
CA ASP A 349 -11.70 -5.58 2.71
C ASP A 349 -10.43 -4.73 2.96
N LEU A 350 -9.36 -5.33 3.45
CA LEU A 350 -8.13 -4.62 3.81
C LEU A 350 -7.33 -4.12 2.60
N ALA A 351 -7.35 -4.84 1.48
CA ALA A 351 -6.48 -4.58 0.33
C ALA A 351 -7.19 -3.93 -0.86
N SER A 352 -8.53 -3.85 -0.84
CA SER A 352 -9.30 -3.30 -1.97
C SER A 352 -10.43 -2.38 -1.51
N ALA A 353 -11.40 -2.89 -0.74
CA ALA A 353 -12.57 -2.11 -0.32
C ALA A 353 -12.23 -1.05 0.73
N GLY A 354 -11.37 -1.36 1.68
CA GLY A 354 -10.88 -0.44 2.71
C GLY A 354 -10.15 0.77 2.14
N PRO A 355 -9.11 0.56 1.32
CA PRO A 355 -8.48 1.66 0.57
C PRO A 355 -9.50 2.53 -0.17
N ALA A 356 -10.42 1.91 -0.93
CA ALA A 356 -11.43 2.65 -1.68
C ALA A 356 -12.33 3.49 -0.78
N ARG A 357 -12.75 2.94 0.36
CA ARG A 357 -13.61 3.60 1.35
C ARG A 357 -12.92 4.76 2.07
N ILE A 358 -11.68 4.55 2.54
CA ILE A 358 -11.03 5.57 3.38
C ILE A 358 -10.45 6.74 2.58
N PHE A 359 -10.04 6.49 1.33
CA PHE A 359 -9.52 7.52 0.43
C PHE A 359 -10.57 8.03 -0.58
N ASN A 360 -11.83 7.56 -0.49
CA ASN A 360 -12.92 7.91 -1.40
C ASN A 360 -12.57 7.68 -2.88
N ILE A 361 -11.99 6.52 -3.20
CA ILE A 361 -11.61 6.18 -4.57
C ILE A 361 -12.87 5.87 -5.38
N ALA A 362 -12.97 6.49 -6.54
CA ALA A 362 -14.12 6.30 -7.42
C ALA A 362 -14.01 4.96 -8.18
N ARG A 363 -15.10 4.18 -8.19
CA ARG A 363 -15.29 2.98 -9.03
C ARG A 363 -14.24 1.88 -8.90
N LYS A 364 -13.54 1.80 -7.76
CA LYS A 364 -12.59 0.73 -7.41
C LYS A 364 -12.96 0.06 -6.07
N GLY A 365 -12.31 -1.06 -5.76
CA GLY A 365 -12.41 -1.75 -4.47
C GLY A 365 -13.60 -2.71 -4.34
N ARG A 366 -14.41 -2.90 -5.40
CA ARG A 366 -15.54 -3.83 -5.41
C ARG A 366 -15.79 -4.38 -6.81
N ILE A 367 -16.18 -5.64 -6.89
CA ILE A 367 -16.74 -6.23 -8.11
C ILE A 367 -18.26 -5.99 -8.09
N ALA A 368 -18.70 -4.98 -8.86
CA ALA A 368 -20.11 -4.63 -9.04
C ALA A 368 -20.30 -3.96 -10.40
N VAL A 369 -21.51 -4.07 -10.97
CA VAL A 369 -21.85 -3.42 -12.24
C VAL A 369 -21.63 -1.90 -12.13
N GLY A 370 -20.95 -1.34 -13.13
CA GLY A 370 -20.56 0.08 -13.19
C GLY A 370 -19.18 0.42 -12.59
N TYR A 371 -18.58 -0.50 -11.84
CA TYR A 371 -17.20 -0.35 -11.34
C TYR A 371 -16.19 -0.64 -12.46
N ASN A 372 -14.99 -0.11 -12.33
CA ASN A 372 -13.89 -0.46 -13.22
C ASN A 372 -13.61 -1.96 -13.14
N ALA A 373 -13.34 -2.58 -14.27
CA ALA A 373 -12.96 -3.99 -14.33
C ALA A 373 -11.47 -4.16 -14.02
N ASP A 374 -11.07 -3.67 -12.82
CA ASP A 374 -9.74 -3.85 -12.26
C ASP A 374 -9.81 -5.03 -11.29
N LEU A 375 -9.09 -6.12 -11.63
CA LEU A 375 -9.23 -7.39 -10.93
C LEU A 375 -7.86 -7.97 -10.58
N THR A 376 -7.80 -8.64 -9.42
CA THR A 376 -6.71 -9.51 -9.03
C THR A 376 -7.21 -10.95 -9.05
N ILE A 377 -6.68 -11.77 -9.95
CA ILE A 377 -7.08 -13.17 -10.10
C ILE A 377 -6.04 -14.03 -9.39
N VAL A 378 -6.48 -14.91 -8.49
CA VAL A 378 -5.59 -15.70 -7.63
C VAL A 378 -5.93 -17.19 -7.67
N ASP A 379 -4.90 -18.02 -7.60
CA ASP A 379 -4.98 -19.46 -7.34
C ASP A 379 -4.65 -19.73 -5.87
N MET A 380 -5.65 -20.07 -5.07
CA MET A 380 -5.50 -20.32 -3.63
C MET A 380 -4.79 -21.65 -3.33
N GLN A 381 -4.65 -22.56 -4.29
CA GLN A 381 -3.99 -23.85 -4.11
C GLN A 381 -2.53 -23.84 -4.54
N ARG A 382 -2.16 -22.92 -5.42
CA ARG A 382 -0.80 -22.86 -5.99
C ARG A 382 0.23 -22.59 -4.90
N ARG A 383 1.28 -23.42 -4.87
CA ARG A 383 2.45 -23.25 -3.98
C ARG A 383 3.62 -22.74 -4.78
N GLN A 384 4.27 -21.70 -4.27
CA GLN A 384 5.45 -21.09 -4.88
C GLN A 384 6.46 -20.68 -3.82
N THR A 385 7.73 -20.67 -4.18
CA THR A 385 8.78 -20.09 -3.34
C THR A 385 9.09 -18.69 -3.87
N ILE A 386 9.00 -17.70 -2.97
CA ILE A 386 9.41 -16.33 -3.27
C ILE A 386 10.94 -16.32 -3.36
N THR A 387 11.47 -15.77 -4.46
CA THR A 387 12.93 -15.66 -4.66
C THR A 387 13.30 -14.23 -5.07
N ASP A 388 14.56 -13.87 -4.86
CA ASP A 388 15.09 -12.57 -5.32
C ASP A 388 14.98 -12.41 -6.84
N GLU A 389 15.12 -13.51 -7.61
CA GLU A 389 15.02 -13.52 -9.07
C GLU A 389 13.60 -13.26 -9.58
N TRP A 390 12.57 -13.58 -8.78
CA TRP A 390 11.19 -13.28 -9.10
C TRP A 390 10.85 -11.79 -8.93
N VAL A 391 11.60 -11.07 -8.09
CA VAL A 391 11.32 -9.67 -7.78
C VAL A 391 11.69 -8.77 -8.96
N ALA A 392 10.69 -8.06 -9.52
CA ALA A 392 10.88 -7.16 -10.65
C ALA A 392 11.42 -5.77 -10.24
N SER A 393 11.46 -5.45 -8.94
CA SER A 393 12.07 -4.23 -8.41
C SER A 393 13.55 -4.14 -8.77
N LYS A 394 14.03 -2.95 -9.10
CA LYS A 394 15.46 -2.68 -9.32
C LYS A 394 16.34 -3.05 -8.13
N ALA A 395 15.79 -3.04 -6.91
CA ALA A 395 16.51 -3.45 -5.71
C ALA A 395 17.00 -4.90 -5.80
N GLY A 396 16.26 -5.77 -6.50
CA GLY A 396 16.63 -7.16 -6.80
C GLY A 396 16.74 -8.05 -5.57
N TRP A 397 15.98 -7.77 -4.50
CA TRP A 397 15.93 -8.55 -3.27
C TRP A 397 14.59 -8.43 -2.57
N THR A 398 14.28 -9.40 -1.72
CA THR A 398 13.09 -9.37 -0.84
C THR A 398 13.42 -9.97 0.54
N PRO A 399 12.82 -9.47 1.64
CA PRO A 399 13.00 -10.08 2.96
C PRO A 399 12.43 -11.51 3.04
N TYR A 400 11.65 -11.91 2.05
CA TYR A 400 11.01 -13.22 1.94
C TYR A 400 11.73 -14.21 1.02
N ASN A 401 12.97 -13.91 0.60
CA ASN A 401 13.73 -14.83 -0.24
C ASN A 401 13.84 -16.22 0.38
N GLY A 402 13.44 -17.25 -0.37
CA GLY A 402 13.41 -18.65 0.07
C GLY A 402 12.15 -19.06 0.85
N VAL A 403 11.19 -18.16 1.06
CA VAL A 403 9.93 -18.46 1.75
C VAL A 403 8.94 -19.11 0.77
N SER A 404 8.46 -20.30 1.12
CA SER A 404 7.39 -20.98 0.37
C SER A 404 6.03 -20.54 0.88
N VAL A 405 5.14 -20.13 -0.02
CA VAL A 405 3.78 -19.66 0.27
C VAL A 405 2.75 -20.49 -0.47
N GLN A 406 1.54 -20.53 0.04
CA GLN A 406 0.36 -21.08 -0.62
C GLN A 406 -0.64 -19.97 -0.92
N GLY A 407 -1.10 -19.91 -2.18
CA GLY A 407 -1.88 -18.81 -2.73
C GLY A 407 -0.99 -17.88 -3.57
N TRP A 408 -1.36 -17.70 -4.86
CA TRP A 408 -0.51 -17.00 -5.79
C TRP A 408 -1.33 -16.13 -6.76
N PRO A 409 -0.90 -14.90 -7.07
CA PRO A 409 -1.53 -14.08 -8.11
C PRO A 409 -1.26 -14.68 -9.50
N ILE A 410 -2.34 -14.94 -10.23
CA ILE A 410 -2.32 -15.49 -11.60
C ILE A 410 -2.57 -14.39 -12.62
N GLY A 411 -3.43 -13.43 -12.32
CA GLY A 411 -3.78 -12.35 -13.24
C GLY A 411 -3.92 -11.01 -12.55
N THR A 412 -3.36 -9.99 -13.19
CA THR A 412 -3.59 -8.58 -12.87
C THR A 412 -4.29 -7.95 -14.06
N ILE A 413 -5.51 -7.50 -13.83
CA ILE A 413 -6.40 -6.98 -14.89
C ILE A 413 -6.66 -5.51 -14.63
N LEU A 414 -6.47 -4.68 -15.65
CA LEU A 414 -6.84 -3.26 -15.63
C LEU A 414 -7.90 -3.01 -16.70
N ARG A 415 -9.07 -2.54 -16.27
CA ARG A 415 -10.19 -2.22 -17.17
C ARG A 415 -10.50 -3.37 -18.14
N GLY A 416 -10.51 -4.60 -17.62
CA GLY A 416 -10.81 -5.80 -18.38
C GLY A 416 -9.64 -6.35 -19.22
N ASN A 417 -8.51 -5.67 -19.27
CA ASN A 417 -7.32 -6.12 -20.01
C ASN A 417 -6.28 -6.72 -19.06
N ALA A 418 -5.80 -7.90 -19.36
CA ALA A 418 -4.70 -8.49 -18.62
C ALA A 418 -3.43 -7.67 -18.86
N VAL A 419 -2.79 -7.21 -17.77
CA VAL A 419 -1.46 -6.59 -17.78
C VAL A 419 -0.39 -7.56 -17.31
N MET A 420 -0.78 -8.55 -16.51
CA MET A 420 0.03 -9.72 -16.17
C MET A 420 -0.87 -10.94 -16.16
N TRP A 421 -0.37 -12.04 -16.71
CA TRP A 421 -1.02 -13.35 -16.66
C TRP A 421 0.03 -14.45 -16.49
N ASP A 422 -0.18 -15.30 -15.50
CA ASP A 422 0.68 -16.42 -15.10
C ASP A 422 2.20 -16.07 -15.08
N GLY A 423 2.49 -14.95 -14.42
CA GLY A 423 3.86 -14.47 -14.25
C GLY A 423 4.48 -13.83 -15.49
N GLN A 424 3.70 -13.57 -16.53
CA GLN A 424 4.18 -12.89 -17.75
C GLN A 424 3.49 -11.53 -17.91
N LEU A 425 4.27 -10.51 -18.23
CA LEU A 425 3.74 -9.21 -18.63
C LEU A 425 3.07 -9.37 -20.01
N THR A 426 1.80 -8.96 -20.13
CA THR A 426 0.99 -9.23 -21.34
C THR A 426 0.74 -8.00 -22.21
N GLY A 427 1.20 -6.82 -21.81
CA GLY A 427 0.95 -5.59 -22.56
C GLY A 427 1.85 -4.44 -22.19
N ALA A 428 1.64 -3.30 -22.85
CA ALA A 428 2.30 -2.06 -22.54
C ALA A 428 1.79 -1.47 -21.21
N ALA A 429 2.53 -0.51 -20.66
CA ALA A 429 2.11 0.26 -19.50
C ALA A 429 0.73 0.91 -19.72
N ALA A 430 -0.24 0.56 -18.87
CA ALA A 430 -1.65 0.94 -19.01
C ALA A 430 -2.19 1.74 -17.80
N GLY A 431 -1.32 2.05 -16.83
CA GLY A 431 -1.69 2.78 -15.62
C GLY A 431 -2.21 4.19 -15.90
N ARG A 432 -3.19 4.61 -15.12
CA ARG A 432 -3.82 5.94 -15.18
C ARG A 432 -3.88 6.54 -13.77
N PRO A 433 -3.94 7.88 -13.64
CA PRO A 433 -4.23 8.51 -12.38
C PRO A 433 -5.52 7.97 -11.75
N VAL A 434 -5.46 7.62 -10.47
CA VAL A 434 -6.64 7.20 -9.70
C VAL A 434 -7.59 8.40 -9.54
N GLU A 435 -8.89 8.14 -9.72
CA GLU A 435 -9.95 9.14 -9.53
C GLU A 435 -10.51 9.05 -8.10
N PHE A 436 -10.69 10.21 -7.48
CA PHE A 436 -11.26 10.35 -6.14
C PHE A 436 -12.59 11.11 -6.21
N LEU A 437 -13.56 10.69 -5.38
CA LEU A 437 -14.91 11.28 -5.40
C LEU A 437 -14.90 12.79 -5.14
N GLU A 438 -13.97 13.28 -4.31
CA GLU A 438 -13.86 14.72 -3.99
C GLU A 438 -13.28 15.57 -5.13
N THR A 439 -12.67 14.94 -6.13
CA THR A 439 -11.99 15.61 -7.25
C THR A 439 -12.61 15.31 -8.61
N LEU A 440 -13.69 14.48 -8.64
CA LEU A 440 -14.42 14.24 -9.87
C LEU A 440 -15.10 15.53 -10.33
N VAL A 441 -14.89 15.87 -11.60
CA VAL A 441 -15.68 16.92 -12.24
C VAL A 441 -17.08 16.36 -12.46
N PRO A 442 -18.16 17.06 -12.04
CA PRO A 442 -19.52 16.62 -12.34
C PRO A 442 -19.66 16.43 -13.86
N THR A 443 -20.07 15.23 -14.29
CA THR A 443 -20.47 15.03 -15.69
C THR A 443 -21.74 15.86 -15.92
N SER A 444 -21.62 16.89 -16.74
CA SER A 444 -22.74 17.73 -17.23
C SER A 444 -23.77 16.89 -17.99
#